data_432405442f5647f0299b790a4b309e55
#
_entry.id   432405442f5647f0299b790a4b309e55
#
_cell.length_a   1.000
_cell.length_b   1.000
_cell.length_c   1.000
_cell.angle_alpha   90.00
_cell.angle_beta   90.00
_cell.angle_gamma   90.00
#
_symmetry.space_group_name_H-M   'P 1'
#
loop_
_entity.id
_entity.type
_entity.pdbx_description
1 polymer ?
#
loop_
_entity_poly.entity_id
_entity_poly.type
_entity_poly.pdbx_seq_one_letter_code
_entity_poly.pdbx_strand_id
1 'polypeptide(L)'
;MERLLDTRQDFSALTFIENLVERTSGRENLLSMRPQTPETRNEFIIDSVEIKLERLSLKQVLELLLALEEAATPMQVKNLHIKQRFDDRALLDATMTITALRRAT
;
A
#
# COMPACT_ATOMS: atom_id res chain seq x y z
N MET A 1 18.59 -19.75 7.77
CA MET A 1 18.28 -18.89 7.50
C MET A 1 17.52 -18.70 6.42
N GLU A 2 17.27 -19.40 5.59
CA GLU A 2 16.45 -19.25 4.65
C GLU A 2 15.14 -19.14 5.03
N ARG A 3 14.74 -19.69 6.03
CA ARG A 3 13.47 -19.64 6.50
C ARG A 3 13.10 -18.30 6.72
N LEU A 4 13.99 -17.47 6.91
CA LEU A 4 13.67 -16.17 7.08
C LEU A 4 13.06 -15.67 5.86
N LEU A 5 13.46 -16.16 4.71
CA LEU A 5 12.87 -15.76 3.53
C LEU A 5 11.47 -16.16 3.43
N ASP A 6 11.15 -17.35 3.83
CA ASP A 6 9.81 -17.81 3.79
C ASP A 6 8.94 -16.97 4.67
N THR A 7 9.43 -16.62 5.79
CA THR A 7 8.67 -15.80 6.70
C THR A 7 8.35 -14.47 6.07
N ARG A 8 9.30 -13.93 5.34
CA ARG A 8 9.04 -12.65 4.74
C ARG A 8 8.05 -12.76 3.61
N GLN A 9 8.03 -13.85 2.94
CA GLN A 9 7.06 -14.03 1.91
C GLN A 9 5.67 -14.12 2.52
N ASP A 10 5.56 -14.75 3.67
CA ASP A 10 4.29 -14.86 4.31
C ASP A 10 3.91 -13.53 4.89
N PHE A 11 4.88 -12.72 5.27
CA PHE A 11 4.64 -11.45 5.85
C PHE A 11 3.80 -10.67 4.91
N SER A 12 4.02 -10.78 3.67
CA SER A 12 3.23 -10.23 2.66
C SER A 12 3.19 -8.71 2.58
N ALA A 13 2.79 -8.26 1.43
CA ALA A 13 2.66 -6.84 1.18
C ALA A 13 1.60 -6.22 2.05
N LEU A 14 0.58 -6.98 2.41
CA LEU A 14 -0.51 -6.45 3.20
C LEU A 14 -0.03 -5.89 4.53
N THR A 15 0.74 -6.68 5.27
CA THR A 15 1.23 -6.25 6.57
C THR A 15 2.17 -5.05 6.42
N PHE A 16 3.02 -5.09 5.40
CA PHE A 16 3.97 -4.02 5.21
C PHE A 16 3.25 -2.70 4.90
N ILE A 17 2.25 -2.76 4.05
CA ILE A 17 1.48 -1.58 3.70
C ILE A 17 0.69 -1.07 4.89
N GLU A 18 0.15 -1.99 5.68
CA GLU A 18 -0.58 -1.60 6.86
C GLU A 18 0.31 -0.79 7.81
N ASN A 19 1.54 -1.24 8.00
CA ASN A 19 2.48 -0.54 8.85
C ASN A 19 2.86 0.83 8.28
N LEU A 20 2.99 0.91 6.96
CA LEU A 20 3.31 2.18 6.34
C LEU A 20 2.17 3.16 6.52
N VAL A 21 0.94 2.71 6.36
CA VAL A 21 -0.21 3.57 6.53
C VAL A 21 -0.27 4.08 7.97
N GLU A 22 0.01 3.19 8.93
CA GLU A 22 -0.03 3.59 10.31
C GLU A 22 1.01 4.66 10.61
N ARG A 23 2.17 4.55 10.04
CA ARG A 23 3.24 5.51 10.29
C ARG A 23 3.04 6.85 9.60
N THR A 24 2.36 6.86 8.46
CA THR A 24 2.26 8.08 7.67
C THR A 24 0.91 8.77 7.81
N SER A 25 -0.18 8.06 7.56
CA SER A 25 -1.47 8.68 7.55
C SER A 25 -2.30 8.39 8.78
N GLY A 26 -1.93 7.36 9.54
CA GLY A 26 -2.69 7.01 10.72
C GLY A 26 -3.74 5.98 10.41
N ARG A 27 -3.96 5.09 11.37
CA ARG A 27 -4.88 4.01 11.18
C ARG A 27 -6.33 4.47 11.11
N GLU A 28 -6.63 5.53 11.78
CA GLU A 28 -8.00 6.04 11.81
C GLU A 28 -8.44 6.61 10.47
N ASN A 29 -7.50 6.86 9.58
CA ASN A 29 -7.86 7.37 8.25
C ASN A 29 -8.03 6.24 7.23
N LEU A 30 -7.78 5.01 7.64
CA LEU A 30 -7.87 3.88 6.73
C LEU A 30 -9.30 3.36 6.68
N LEU A 31 -9.95 3.45 5.54
CA LEU A 31 -11.29 2.97 5.37
C LEU A 31 -11.33 1.49 5.03
N SER A 32 -10.49 1.03 4.16
CA SER A 32 -10.48 -0.37 3.79
C SER A 32 -9.14 -0.76 3.20
N MET A 33 -8.84 -2.02 3.29
CA MET A 33 -7.64 -2.58 2.75
C MET A 33 -8.01 -3.96 2.22
N ARG A 34 -7.96 -4.11 0.91
CA ARG A 34 -8.42 -5.34 0.27
C ARG A 34 -7.32 -5.99 -0.52
N PRO A 35 -6.77 -7.08 0.00
CA PRO A 35 -5.80 -7.82 -0.79
C PRO A 35 -6.49 -8.47 -1.97
N GLN A 36 -5.83 -8.52 -3.09
CA GLN A 36 -6.39 -9.10 -4.29
C GLN A 36 -5.70 -10.42 -4.57
N THR A 37 -6.28 -11.22 -5.46
CA THR A 37 -5.71 -12.50 -5.80
C THR A 37 -4.34 -12.28 -6.43
N PRO A 38 -3.31 -12.96 -5.94
CA PRO A 38 -1.97 -12.77 -6.52
C PRO A 38 -1.95 -13.24 -7.97
N GLU A 39 -1.14 -12.58 -8.75
CA GLU A 39 -1.01 -12.92 -10.16
C GLU A 39 0.37 -13.50 -10.38
N THR A 40 0.47 -14.63 -11.02
CA THR A 40 1.75 -15.24 -11.32
C THR A 40 2.18 -14.88 -12.73
N ARG A 41 3.40 -14.39 -12.85
CA ARG A 41 3.90 -14.04 -14.16
C ARG A 41 5.34 -14.49 -14.25
N ASN A 42 5.62 -15.50 -15.04
CA ASN A 42 6.94 -16.10 -15.15
C ASN A 42 7.38 -16.60 -13.79
N GLU A 43 8.48 -16.11 -13.28
CA GLU A 43 8.98 -16.54 -12.00
C GLU A 43 8.56 -15.64 -10.87
N PHE A 44 7.67 -14.72 -11.12
CA PHE A 44 7.32 -13.73 -10.11
C PHE A 44 5.85 -13.81 -9.75
N ILE A 45 5.57 -13.41 -8.54
CA ILE A 45 4.20 -13.28 -8.07
C ILE A 45 3.98 -11.81 -7.78
N ILE A 46 2.87 -11.28 -8.26
CA ILE A 46 2.51 -9.90 -8.03
C ILE A 46 1.38 -9.88 -7.02
N ASP A 47 1.67 -9.32 -5.86
CA ASP A 47 0.66 -9.16 -4.82
C ASP A 47 0.11 -7.76 -4.94
N SER A 48 -1.20 -7.62 -4.90
CA SER A 48 -1.85 -6.32 -5.01
C SER A 48 -2.78 -6.09 -3.84
N VAL A 49 -2.79 -4.87 -3.36
CA VAL A 49 -3.67 -4.49 -2.27
C VAL A 49 -4.32 -3.17 -2.62
N GLU A 50 -5.65 -3.12 -2.58
CA GLU A 50 -6.35 -1.88 -2.81
C GLU A 50 -6.60 -1.24 -1.46
N ILE A 51 -6.21 0.02 -1.30
CA ILE A 51 -6.46 0.71 -0.05
C ILE A 51 -7.28 1.95 -0.30
N LYS A 52 -8.15 2.26 0.64
CA LYS A 52 -8.94 3.47 0.61
C LYS A 52 -8.71 4.23 1.88
N LEU A 53 -8.35 5.48 1.74
CA LEU A 53 -8.07 6.34 2.85
C LEU A 53 -8.93 7.58 2.77
N GLU A 54 -9.26 8.14 3.91
CA GLU A 54 -10.06 9.36 3.92
C GLU A 54 -9.48 10.39 4.86
N ARG A 55 -9.84 11.62 4.61
CA ARG A 55 -9.49 12.76 5.48
C ARG A 55 -7.99 12.93 5.66
N LEU A 56 -7.27 12.85 4.58
CA LEU A 56 -5.84 13.05 4.63
C LEU A 56 -5.50 14.46 4.22
N SER A 57 -4.50 15.04 4.87
CA SER A 57 -3.95 16.29 4.38
C SER A 57 -3.06 15.96 3.18
N LEU A 58 -2.75 16.94 2.38
CA LEU A 58 -1.85 16.73 1.26
C LEU A 58 -0.50 16.22 1.76
N LYS A 59 -0.06 16.73 2.90
CA LYS A 59 1.19 16.30 3.47
C LYS A 59 1.18 14.81 3.77
N GLN A 60 0.09 14.30 4.33
CA GLN A 60 -0.02 12.89 4.64
C GLN A 60 -0.01 12.04 3.38
N VAL A 61 -0.68 12.49 2.31
CA VAL A 61 -0.67 11.76 1.06
C VAL A 61 0.75 11.69 0.53
N LEU A 62 1.47 12.81 0.55
CA LEU A 62 2.82 12.84 0.03
C LEU A 62 3.75 11.97 0.87
N GLU A 63 3.57 11.98 2.19
CA GLU A 63 4.39 11.15 3.05
C GLU A 63 4.19 9.68 2.78
N LEU A 64 2.95 9.28 2.52
CA LEU A 64 2.68 7.89 2.22
C LEU A 64 3.30 7.49 0.89
N LEU A 65 3.13 8.32 -0.14
CA LEU A 65 3.68 8.00 -1.44
C LEU A 65 5.21 7.93 -1.39
N LEU A 66 5.81 8.83 -0.65
CA LEU A 66 7.26 8.83 -0.52
C LEU A 66 7.74 7.60 0.24
N ALA A 67 7.03 7.21 1.28
CA ALA A 67 7.40 6.02 2.04
C ALA A 67 7.32 4.77 1.19
N LEU A 68 6.32 4.72 0.29
CA LEU A 68 6.22 3.58 -0.61
C LEU A 68 7.37 3.55 -1.61
N GLU A 69 7.78 4.71 -2.07
CA GLU A 69 8.87 4.77 -3.00
C GLU A 69 10.19 4.41 -2.36
N GLU A 70 10.35 4.72 -1.09
CA GLU A 70 11.58 4.44 -0.39
C GLU A 70 11.65 3.04 0.21
N ALA A 71 10.59 2.26 0.04
CA ALA A 71 10.56 0.93 0.63
C ALA A 71 11.61 0.03 -0.01
N ALA A 72 12.19 -0.83 0.80
CA ALA A 72 13.20 -1.73 0.30
C ALA A 72 12.62 -2.78 -0.65
N THR A 73 11.36 -3.13 -0.45
CA THR A 73 10.70 -4.07 -1.33
C THR A 73 10.16 -3.33 -2.54
N PRO A 74 10.36 -3.82 -3.75
CA PRO A 74 9.84 -3.14 -4.93
C PRO A 74 8.33 -3.05 -4.90
N MET A 75 7.81 -1.85 -4.95
CA MET A 75 6.39 -1.61 -4.93
C MET A 75 6.02 -0.54 -5.92
N GLN A 76 4.81 -0.61 -6.44
CA GLN A 76 4.31 0.39 -7.35
C GLN A 76 2.91 0.80 -6.94
N VAL A 77 2.60 2.05 -7.11
CA VAL A 77 1.25 2.54 -6.87
C VAL A 77 0.55 2.62 -8.21
N LYS A 78 -0.59 1.98 -8.31
CA LYS A 78 -1.39 2.00 -9.51
C LYS A 78 -2.78 2.50 -9.20
N ASN A 79 -3.46 3.00 -10.20
CA ASN A 79 -4.85 3.44 -10.07
C ASN A 79 -5.03 4.42 -8.92
N LEU A 80 -4.16 5.39 -8.85
CA LEU A 80 -4.23 6.38 -7.80
C LEU A 80 -5.31 7.40 -8.12
N HIS A 81 -6.27 7.54 -7.21
CA HIS A 81 -7.31 8.54 -7.32
C HIS A 81 -7.33 9.37 -6.05
N ILE A 82 -7.21 10.66 -6.19
CA ILE A 82 -7.25 11.56 -5.08
C ILE A 82 -8.38 12.52 -5.32
N LYS A 83 -9.24 12.68 -4.31
CA LYS A 83 -10.40 13.50 -4.45
C LYS A 83 -10.51 14.43 -3.27
N GLN A 84 -10.80 15.69 -3.54
CA GLN A 84 -10.99 16.67 -2.50
C GLN A 84 -12.32 16.39 -1.82
N ARG A 85 -12.36 16.48 -0.52
CA ARG A 85 -13.60 16.18 0.20
C ARG A 85 -14.58 17.31 0.03
N PHE A 86 -15.84 16.92 -0.01
CA PHE A 86 -16.90 17.88 -0.20
C PHE A 86 -17.14 18.65 1.09
N ASP A 87 -17.03 18.02 2.22
CA ASP A 87 -17.29 18.65 3.51
C ASP A 87 -16.10 19.47 4.03
N ASP A 88 -14.91 19.19 3.56
CA ASP A 88 -13.76 19.94 4.01
C ASP A 88 -12.71 19.90 2.89
N ARG A 89 -12.55 21.01 2.20
CA ARG A 89 -11.69 21.05 1.04
C ARG A 89 -10.22 20.96 1.34
N ALA A 90 -9.85 21.08 2.60
CA ALA A 90 -8.46 20.93 2.98
C ALA A 90 -8.08 19.47 3.12
N LEU A 91 -9.07 18.57 3.08
CA LEU A 91 -8.83 17.15 3.26
C LEU A 91 -9.13 16.38 1.99
N LEU A 92 -8.43 15.26 1.82
CA LEU A 92 -8.49 14.47 0.61
C LEU A 92 -8.85 13.03 0.94
N ASP A 93 -9.55 12.40 0.01
CA ASP A 93 -9.77 10.97 0.07
C ASP A 93 -8.89 10.38 -1.01
N ALA A 94 -8.25 9.28 -0.73
CA ALA A 94 -7.35 8.64 -1.68
C ALA A 94 -7.67 7.16 -1.82
N THR A 95 -7.68 6.68 -3.05
CA THR A 95 -7.83 5.25 -3.34
C THR A 95 -6.67 4.88 -4.22
N MET A 96 -6.03 3.78 -3.91
CA MET A 96 -4.91 3.34 -4.73
C MET A 96 -4.72 1.84 -4.62
N THR A 97 -4.12 1.27 -5.63
CA THR A 97 -3.75 -0.13 -5.63
C THR A 97 -2.22 -0.18 -5.55
N ILE A 98 -1.70 -0.88 -4.57
CA ILE A 98 -0.26 -1.01 -4.40
C ILE A 98 0.11 -2.43 -4.79
N THR A 99 1.08 -2.57 -5.68
CA THR A 99 1.54 -3.88 -6.11
C THR A 99 2.95 -4.11 -5.60
N ALA A 100 3.21 -5.34 -5.19
CA ALA A 100 4.54 -5.74 -4.73
C ALA A 100 4.95 -6.99 -5.47
N LEU A 101 6.21 -7.07 -5.84
CA LEU A 101 6.72 -8.18 -6.61
C LEU A 101 7.53 -9.09 -5.71
N ARG A 102 7.32 -10.38 -5.79
CA ARG A 102 8.16 -11.33 -5.07
C ARG A 102 8.43 -12.52 -5.97
N ARG A 103 9.48 -13.25 -5.63
CA ARG A 103 9.82 -14.39 -6.43
C ARG A 103 8.94 -15.57 -6.08
N ALA A 104 8.58 -16.34 -7.06
CA ALA A 104 7.67 -17.46 -6.86
C ALA A 104 8.30 -18.63 -6.09
N THR A 105 9.59 -18.76 -6.05
CA THR A 105 10.17 -19.91 -5.33
C THR A 105 10.90 -19.52 -4.08
#